data_a15dfb04bf1d0ac6a1784eac012949ec
#
_entry.id   a15dfb04bf1d0ac6a1784eac012949ec
#
_cell.length_a   1.000
_cell.length_b   1.000
_cell.length_c   1.000
_cell.angle_alpha   90.00
_cell.angle_beta   90.00
_cell.angle_gamma   90.00
#
_symmetry.space_group_name_H-M   'P 1'
#
loop_
_entity.id
_entity.type
_entity.pdbx_description
1 polymer ?
#
loop_
_entity_poly.entity_id
_entity_poly.type
_entity_poly.pdbx_seq_one_letter_code
_entity_poly.pdbx_strand_id
1 'polypeptide(L)'
;MFEALLPVKEIPMAPTFATARQVDRDELVAFVRSRHRGVLATTRRDGRPQLSPVSCGVDEAGRIVVATYPHRAKARNARANPLVSICVQSDDWSGAYVDVDGRAEVVDMPDALDGLVEYFRSISGEHPDWSEYRDAMVRQDKSLLRITIDRWGPIATGGFPPELAD
;
A
#
# COMPACT_ATOMS: atom_id res chain seq x y z
N MET A 1 18.35 41.20 10.75
CA MET A 1 17.16 40.57 11.33
C MET A 1 17.42 39.06 11.35
N PHE A 2 17.78 38.51 12.51
CA PHE A 2 18.04 37.08 12.64
C PHE A 2 16.71 36.38 12.78
N GLU A 3 16.36 35.57 11.80
CA GLU A 3 15.21 34.68 11.86
C GLU A 3 15.49 33.59 12.91
N ALA A 4 14.69 33.56 13.95
CA ALA A 4 14.84 32.58 15.02
C ALA A 4 14.57 31.19 14.46
N LEU A 5 15.62 30.35 14.38
CA LEU A 5 15.49 28.92 14.13
C LEU A 5 14.51 28.34 15.16
N LEU A 6 13.40 27.79 14.66
CA LEU A 6 12.46 27.04 15.48
C LEU A 6 13.22 25.90 16.20
N PRO A 7 12.97 25.66 17.47
CA PRO A 7 13.64 24.61 18.20
C PRO A 7 13.39 23.27 17.52
N VAL A 8 14.49 22.58 17.17
CA VAL A 8 14.43 21.19 16.73
C VAL A 8 13.78 20.42 17.88
N LYS A 9 12.59 19.87 17.63
CA LYS A 9 11.88 19.04 18.60
C LYS A 9 12.78 17.82 18.84
N GLU A 10 13.42 17.76 20.00
CA GLU A 10 14.14 16.57 20.42
C GLU A 10 13.14 15.42 20.45
N ILE A 11 13.30 14.48 19.50
CA ILE A 11 12.59 13.22 19.53
C ILE A 11 13.29 12.41 20.61
N PRO A 12 12.63 12.07 21.74
CA PRO A 12 13.25 11.21 22.73
C PRO A 12 13.47 9.84 22.07
N MET A 13 14.70 9.59 21.66
CA MET A 13 15.11 8.28 21.15
C MET A 13 15.33 7.33 22.33
N ALA A 14 14.25 6.79 22.88
CA ALA A 14 14.37 5.52 23.58
C ALA A 14 14.76 4.46 22.53
N PRO A 15 15.77 3.61 22.77
CA PRO A 15 16.15 2.57 21.85
C PRO A 15 14.94 1.65 21.62
N THR A 16 14.46 1.62 20.37
CA THR A 16 13.41 0.68 19.95
C THR A 16 14.08 -0.57 19.40
N PHE A 17 13.70 -1.72 19.92
CA PHE A 17 14.19 -3.00 19.40
C PHE A 17 13.37 -3.45 18.21
N ALA A 18 14.05 -4.02 17.22
CA ALA A 18 13.40 -4.61 16.06
C ALA A 18 12.54 -5.81 16.49
N THR A 19 11.37 -5.92 15.90
CA THR A 19 10.47 -7.07 16.09
C THR A 19 10.13 -7.70 14.75
N ALA A 20 9.91 -9.01 14.75
CA ALA A 20 9.45 -9.73 13.57
C ALA A 20 8.55 -10.89 14.03
N ARG A 21 7.28 -10.88 13.63
CA ARG A 21 6.29 -11.89 13.99
C ARG A 21 5.69 -12.50 12.73
N GLN A 22 5.88 -13.80 12.57
CA GLN A 22 5.19 -14.57 11.53
C GLN A 22 3.69 -14.56 11.79
N VAL A 23 2.91 -14.39 10.74
CA VAL A 23 1.45 -14.31 10.81
C VAL A 23 0.82 -15.21 9.75
N ASP A 24 -0.37 -15.70 10.04
CA ASP A 24 -1.19 -16.37 9.04
C ASP A 24 -1.86 -15.37 8.07
N ARG A 25 -2.61 -15.90 7.10
CA ARG A 25 -3.25 -15.07 6.08
C ARG A 25 -4.32 -14.14 6.66
N ASP A 26 -5.10 -14.59 7.63
CA ASP A 26 -6.19 -13.81 8.20
C ASP A 26 -5.63 -12.65 9.02
N GLU A 27 -4.58 -12.88 9.79
CA GLU A 27 -3.84 -11.86 10.53
C GLU A 27 -3.17 -10.84 9.57
N LEU A 28 -2.58 -11.32 8.46
CA LEU A 28 -2.02 -10.45 7.43
C LEU A 28 -3.09 -9.53 6.85
N VAL A 29 -4.22 -10.10 6.41
CA VAL A 29 -5.31 -9.34 5.81
C VAL A 29 -5.88 -8.33 6.79
N ALA A 30 -6.03 -8.71 8.06
CA ALA A 30 -6.47 -7.79 9.13
C ALA A 30 -5.47 -6.64 9.33
N PHE A 31 -4.17 -6.94 9.30
CA PHE A 31 -3.11 -5.93 9.40
C PHE A 31 -3.17 -4.93 8.24
N VAL A 32 -3.26 -5.41 7.01
CA VAL A 32 -3.31 -4.57 5.80
C VAL A 32 -4.61 -3.76 5.75
N ARG A 33 -5.74 -4.34 6.14
CA ARG A 33 -7.06 -3.68 6.11
C ARG A 33 -7.12 -2.40 6.96
N SER A 34 -6.32 -2.32 8.01
CA SER A 34 -6.26 -1.15 8.88
C SER A 34 -5.17 -0.13 8.50
N ARG A 35 -4.47 -0.36 7.38
CA ARG A 35 -3.34 0.46 6.93
C ARG A 35 -3.48 0.78 5.45
N HIS A 36 -3.30 2.05 5.11
CA HIS A 36 -3.60 2.54 3.77
C HIS A 36 -2.39 3.12 3.04
N ARG A 37 -1.20 2.98 3.62
CA ARG A 37 0.05 3.45 3.01
C ARG A 37 0.90 2.26 2.58
N GLY A 38 1.37 2.30 1.34
CA GLY A 38 2.28 1.29 0.85
C GLY A 38 3.25 1.84 -0.18
N VAL A 39 4.32 1.10 -0.39
CA VAL A 39 5.23 1.30 -1.52
C VAL A 39 5.11 0.08 -2.41
N LEU A 40 4.54 0.29 -3.59
CA LEU A 40 4.37 -0.75 -4.61
C LEU A 40 5.59 -0.81 -5.52
N ALA A 41 6.20 -1.96 -5.63
CA ALA A 41 7.28 -2.29 -6.55
C ALA A 41 6.73 -3.06 -7.76
N THR A 42 7.01 -2.54 -8.96
CA THR A 42 6.73 -3.20 -10.24
C THR A 42 8.00 -3.27 -11.06
N THR A 43 8.10 -4.19 -12.01
CA THR A 43 9.32 -4.42 -12.79
C THR A 43 9.27 -3.65 -14.10
N ARG A 44 10.29 -2.84 -14.36
CA ARG A 44 10.50 -2.14 -15.64
C ARG A 44 10.97 -3.13 -16.72
N ARG A 45 10.90 -2.72 -17.99
CA ARG A 45 11.38 -3.53 -19.13
C ARG A 45 12.85 -3.92 -19.02
N ASP A 46 13.68 -3.09 -18.37
CA ASP A 46 15.10 -3.35 -18.15
C ASP A 46 15.40 -4.20 -16.91
N GLY A 47 14.33 -4.71 -16.25
CA GLY A 47 14.43 -5.57 -15.06
C GLY A 47 14.57 -4.81 -13.74
N ARG A 48 14.79 -3.49 -13.76
CA ARG A 48 14.89 -2.71 -12.53
C ARG A 48 13.52 -2.47 -11.90
N PRO A 49 13.44 -2.39 -10.56
CA PRO A 49 12.19 -2.05 -9.89
C PRO A 49 11.79 -0.60 -10.15
N GLN A 50 10.48 -0.38 -10.28
CA GLN A 50 9.86 0.94 -10.23
C GLN A 50 9.01 1.00 -8.96
N LEU A 51 9.35 1.90 -8.06
CA LEU A 51 8.70 2.08 -6.78
C LEU A 51 7.67 3.21 -6.86
N SER A 52 6.51 3.01 -6.25
CA SER A 52 5.46 4.01 -6.17
C SER A 52 4.85 4.04 -4.77
N PRO A 53 4.86 5.18 -4.07
CA PRO A 53 3.95 5.38 -2.95
C PRO A 53 2.50 5.27 -3.45
N VAL A 54 1.69 4.52 -2.72
CA VAL A 54 0.29 4.25 -3.06
C VAL A 54 -0.57 4.27 -1.81
N SER A 55 -1.84 4.64 -1.99
CA SER A 55 -2.87 4.25 -1.02
C SER A 55 -3.39 2.88 -1.40
N CYS A 56 -3.48 1.98 -0.44
CA CYS A 56 -3.96 0.61 -0.64
C CYS A 56 -5.12 0.29 0.30
N GLY A 57 -5.96 -0.61 -0.15
CA GLY A 57 -7.07 -1.18 0.61
C GLY A 57 -7.09 -2.69 0.44
N VAL A 58 -8.09 -3.33 1.01
CA VAL A 58 -8.34 -4.77 0.85
C VAL A 58 -9.78 -4.97 0.41
N ASP A 59 -9.99 -5.70 -0.68
CA ASP A 59 -11.32 -6.06 -1.16
C ASP A 59 -11.94 -7.22 -0.36
N GLU A 60 -13.19 -7.57 -0.69
CA GLU A 60 -13.92 -8.67 -0.02
C GLU A 60 -13.25 -10.04 -0.22
N ALA A 61 -12.52 -10.23 -1.33
CA ALA A 61 -11.78 -11.46 -1.61
C ALA A 61 -10.42 -11.53 -0.88
N GLY A 62 -10.06 -10.52 -0.09
CA GLY A 62 -8.78 -10.45 0.62
C GLY A 62 -7.60 -10.15 -0.29
N ARG A 63 -7.83 -9.50 -1.45
CA ARG A 63 -6.78 -9.00 -2.34
C ARG A 63 -6.43 -7.56 -1.95
N ILE A 64 -5.17 -7.18 -2.11
CA ILE A 64 -4.76 -5.79 -1.95
C ILE A 64 -5.16 -5.03 -3.23
N VAL A 65 -5.79 -3.87 -3.05
CA VAL A 65 -6.29 -3.05 -4.15
C VAL A 65 -5.69 -1.65 -4.12
N VAL A 66 -5.37 -1.12 -5.30
CA VAL A 66 -4.74 0.20 -5.49
C VAL A 66 -5.38 0.89 -6.68
N ALA A 67 -5.96 2.08 -6.48
CA ALA A 67 -6.45 2.89 -7.59
C ALA A 67 -5.29 3.56 -8.34
N THR A 68 -5.40 3.61 -9.66
CA THR A 68 -4.40 4.22 -10.53
C THR A 68 -5.02 4.74 -11.82
N TYR A 69 -4.21 5.05 -12.80
CA TYR A 69 -4.61 5.40 -14.16
C TYR A 69 -3.96 4.44 -15.16
N PRO A 70 -4.61 4.15 -16.32
CA PRO A 70 -4.16 3.12 -17.26
C PRO A 70 -2.75 3.37 -17.81
N HIS A 71 -2.34 4.65 -17.92
CA HIS A 71 -1.05 5.05 -18.49
C HIS A 71 0.06 5.27 -17.46
N ARG A 72 -0.19 5.07 -16.18
CA ARG A 72 0.86 5.17 -15.16
C ARG A 72 1.84 4.01 -15.25
N ALA A 73 3.11 4.28 -14.88
CA ALA A 73 4.20 3.30 -14.98
C ALA A 73 3.84 1.97 -14.30
N LYS A 74 3.27 2.02 -13.08
CA LYS A 74 2.88 0.82 -12.34
C LYS A 74 1.85 -0.03 -13.09
N ALA A 75 0.85 0.58 -13.75
CA ALA A 75 -0.15 -0.15 -14.52
C ALA A 75 0.46 -0.78 -15.78
N ARG A 76 1.28 -0.04 -16.53
CA ARG A 76 1.98 -0.59 -17.72
C ARG A 76 2.93 -1.72 -17.36
N ASN A 77 3.68 -1.56 -16.26
CA ASN A 77 4.61 -2.59 -15.81
C ASN A 77 3.86 -3.85 -15.37
N ALA A 78 2.78 -3.70 -14.59
CA ALA A 78 1.98 -4.83 -14.12
C ALA A 78 1.29 -5.61 -15.26
N ARG A 79 0.89 -4.94 -16.35
CA ARG A 79 0.40 -5.64 -17.56
C ARG A 79 1.49 -6.45 -18.26
N ALA A 80 2.72 -5.93 -18.29
CA ALA A 80 3.85 -6.62 -18.92
C ALA A 80 4.42 -7.73 -18.04
N ASN A 81 4.46 -7.53 -16.73
CA ASN A 81 4.89 -8.49 -15.72
C ASN A 81 4.01 -8.35 -14.49
N PRO A 82 3.11 -9.33 -14.23
CA PRO A 82 2.17 -9.26 -13.13
C PRO A 82 2.80 -9.47 -11.75
N LEU A 83 4.05 -9.93 -11.66
CA LEU A 83 4.72 -10.12 -10.38
C LEU A 83 5.06 -8.77 -9.76
N VAL A 84 4.53 -8.54 -8.56
CA VAL A 84 4.69 -7.29 -7.83
C VAL A 84 4.99 -7.58 -6.36
N SER A 85 5.59 -6.59 -5.69
CA SER A 85 5.72 -6.58 -4.24
C SER A 85 5.17 -5.28 -3.69
N ILE A 86 4.57 -5.32 -2.52
CA ILE A 86 4.12 -4.12 -1.81
C ILE A 86 4.54 -4.17 -0.35
N CYS A 87 5.26 -3.14 0.09
CA CYS A 87 5.53 -2.91 1.50
C CYS A 87 4.37 -2.07 2.07
N VAL A 88 3.53 -2.67 2.90
CA VAL A 88 2.42 -1.98 3.58
C VAL A 88 2.90 -1.50 4.95
N GLN A 89 2.74 -0.20 5.18
CA GLN A 89 3.31 0.50 6.32
C GLN A 89 2.22 1.06 7.24
N SER A 90 2.56 1.23 8.51
CA SER A 90 1.74 2.02 9.42
C SER A 90 1.82 3.52 9.07
N ASP A 91 0.91 4.31 9.63
CA ASP A 91 0.96 5.78 9.49
C ASP A 91 2.13 6.39 10.26
N ASP A 92 2.61 5.72 11.30
CA ASP A 92 3.85 6.04 11.98
C ASP A 92 5.03 5.46 11.21
N TRP A 93 6.02 6.30 10.88
CA TRP A 93 7.22 5.89 10.14
C TRP A 93 8.02 4.79 10.86
N SER A 94 8.06 4.81 12.18
CA SER A 94 8.71 3.80 13.02
C SER A 94 7.81 2.61 13.37
N GLY A 95 6.57 2.62 12.88
CA GLY A 95 5.60 1.57 13.15
C GLY A 95 5.83 0.30 12.36
N ALA A 96 4.97 -0.69 12.61
CA ALA A 96 5.06 -1.97 11.95
C ALA A 96 4.76 -1.90 10.45
N TYR A 97 5.42 -2.77 9.69
CA TYR A 97 5.21 -2.95 8.25
C TYR A 97 5.18 -4.44 7.90
N VAL A 98 4.73 -4.74 6.69
CA VAL A 98 4.81 -6.08 6.10
C VAL A 98 5.11 -5.99 4.62
N ASP A 99 5.99 -6.86 4.13
CA ASP A 99 6.21 -7.07 2.70
C ASP A 99 5.33 -8.19 2.18
N VAL A 100 4.65 -7.93 1.08
CA VAL A 100 3.74 -8.86 0.44
C VAL A 100 4.12 -9.00 -1.03
N ASP A 101 4.36 -10.22 -1.49
CA ASP A 101 4.52 -10.56 -2.89
C ASP A 101 3.21 -11.11 -3.47
N GLY A 102 2.92 -10.75 -4.70
CA GLY A 102 1.70 -11.19 -5.33
C GLY A 102 1.68 -10.95 -6.84
N ARG A 103 0.50 -11.20 -7.41
CA ARG A 103 0.23 -10.97 -8.84
C ARG A 103 -0.82 -9.90 -8.99
N ALA A 104 -0.46 -8.85 -9.73
CA ALA A 104 -1.33 -7.74 -10.03
C ALA A 104 -2.10 -7.99 -11.34
N GLU A 105 -3.40 -7.83 -11.27
CA GLU A 105 -4.30 -7.65 -12.40
C GLU A 105 -4.62 -6.17 -12.53
N VAL A 106 -4.54 -5.63 -13.73
CA VAL A 106 -4.97 -4.26 -14.01
C VAL A 106 -6.37 -4.32 -14.64
N VAL A 107 -7.35 -3.78 -13.93
CA VAL A 107 -8.74 -3.70 -14.39
C VAL A 107 -9.00 -2.26 -14.83
N ASP A 108 -9.42 -2.08 -16.07
CA ASP A 108 -9.75 -0.78 -16.66
C ASP A 108 -11.27 -0.55 -16.67
N MET A 109 -11.70 0.68 -16.99
CA MET A 109 -13.12 0.98 -17.21
C MET A 109 -13.67 0.19 -18.40
N PRO A 110 -14.94 -0.22 -18.34
CA PRO A 110 -15.93 0.01 -17.28
C PRO A 110 -15.83 -0.98 -16.11
N ASP A 111 -15.06 -2.06 -16.22
CA ASP A 111 -15.03 -3.18 -15.27
C ASP A 111 -14.39 -2.80 -13.91
N ALA A 112 -13.61 -1.72 -13.90
CA ALA A 112 -12.98 -1.22 -12.66
C ALA A 112 -13.97 -0.55 -11.70
N LEU A 113 -15.15 -0.12 -12.17
CA LEU A 113 -16.00 0.83 -11.46
C LEU A 113 -16.45 0.34 -10.07
N ASP A 114 -16.97 -0.88 -9.98
CA ASP A 114 -17.44 -1.43 -8.71
C ASP A 114 -16.27 -1.67 -7.75
N GLY A 115 -15.15 -2.16 -8.26
CA GLY A 115 -13.93 -2.33 -7.46
C GLY A 115 -13.35 -1.00 -6.94
N LEU A 116 -13.50 0.10 -7.68
CA LEU A 116 -13.10 1.43 -7.21
C LEU A 116 -14.03 1.95 -6.10
N VAL A 117 -15.31 1.61 -6.13
CA VAL A 117 -16.24 1.90 -5.03
C VAL A 117 -15.84 1.13 -3.76
N GLU A 118 -15.58 -0.17 -3.88
CA GLU A 118 -15.07 -0.98 -2.76
C GLU A 118 -13.74 -0.46 -2.21
N TYR A 119 -12.82 -0.12 -3.11
CA TYR A 119 -11.53 0.48 -2.74
C TYR A 119 -11.72 1.76 -1.93
N PHE A 120 -12.52 2.71 -2.42
CA PHE A 120 -12.78 3.96 -1.70
C PHE A 120 -13.39 3.68 -0.31
N ARG A 121 -14.41 2.80 -0.27
CA ARG A 121 -15.07 2.42 0.99
C ARG A 121 -14.09 1.81 1.99
N SER A 122 -13.14 1.00 1.52
CA SER A 122 -12.16 0.33 2.36
C SER A 122 -11.14 1.29 2.99
N ILE A 123 -10.85 2.44 2.36
CA ILE A 123 -9.82 3.39 2.83
C ILE A 123 -10.40 4.67 3.45
N SER A 124 -11.61 5.06 3.08
CA SER A 124 -12.21 6.35 3.45
C SER A 124 -13.63 6.23 4.01
N GLY A 125 -14.21 5.03 4.02
CA GLY A 125 -15.60 4.82 4.44
C GLY A 125 -16.61 5.22 3.38
N GLU A 126 -17.81 5.63 3.80
CA GLU A 126 -18.91 5.96 2.89
C GLU A 126 -18.69 7.33 2.21
N HIS A 127 -18.91 7.34 0.90
CA HIS A 127 -18.93 8.59 0.12
C HIS A 127 -20.27 9.29 0.27
N PRO A 128 -20.33 10.62 0.42
CA PRO A 128 -21.60 11.35 0.58
C PRO A 128 -22.51 11.25 -0.67
N ASP A 129 -21.94 11.05 -1.85
CA ASP A 129 -22.66 10.89 -3.12
C ASP A 129 -21.99 9.83 -4.02
N TRP A 130 -22.47 8.60 -3.99
CA TRP A 130 -21.95 7.52 -4.81
C TRP A 130 -22.20 7.69 -6.31
N SER A 131 -23.24 8.41 -6.71
CA SER A 131 -23.50 8.69 -8.13
C SER A 131 -22.42 9.61 -8.69
N GLU A 132 -22.14 10.71 -7.98
CA GLU A 132 -21.06 11.64 -8.35
C GLU A 132 -19.69 10.95 -8.38
N TYR A 133 -19.38 10.12 -7.36
CA TYR A 133 -18.14 9.37 -7.33
C TYR A 133 -17.97 8.47 -8.55
N ARG A 134 -19.00 7.67 -8.90
CA ARG A 134 -18.99 6.79 -10.05
C ARG A 134 -18.77 7.56 -11.37
N ASP A 135 -19.49 8.66 -11.54
CA ASP A 135 -19.33 9.54 -12.70
C ASP A 135 -17.93 10.13 -12.79
N ALA A 136 -17.36 10.53 -11.66
CA ALA A 136 -15.98 11.02 -11.59
C ALA A 136 -14.95 9.95 -11.98
N MET A 137 -15.13 8.70 -11.52
CA MET A 137 -14.21 7.61 -11.88
C MET A 137 -14.23 7.31 -13.38
N VAL A 138 -15.41 7.34 -13.99
CA VAL A 138 -15.57 7.18 -15.45
C VAL A 138 -14.92 8.34 -16.20
N ARG A 139 -15.23 9.59 -15.83
CA ARG A 139 -14.61 10.78 -16.46
C ARG A 139 -13.09 10.79 -16.37
N GLN A 140 -12.54 10.28 -15.28
CA GLN A 140 -11.10 10.21 -15.04
C GLN A 140 -10.42 9.00 -15.68
N ASP A 141 -11.20 8.09 -16.28
CA ASP A 141 -10.69 6.83 -16.83
C ASP A 141 -9.78 6.09 -15.84
N LYS A 142 -10.28 5.90 -14.61
CA LYS A 142 -9.52 5.24 -13.53
C LYS A 142 -9.38 3.76 -13.78
N SER A 143 -8.23 3.21 -13.38
CA SER A 143 -7.98 1.76 -13.32
C SER A 143 -7.81 1.32 -11.87
N LEU A 144 -8.03 0.04 -11.62
CA LEU A 144 -7.78 -0.63 -10.35
C LEU A 144 -6.72 -1.71 -10.55
N LEU A 145 -5.70 -1.72 -9.72
CA LEU A 145 -4.83 -2.88 -9.55
C LEU A 145 -5.42 -3.76 -8.45
N ARG A 146 -5.60 -5.05 -8.75
CA ARG A 146 -5.95 -6.10 -7.79
C ARG A 146 -4.75 -7.01 -7.62
N ILE A 147 -4.24 -7.13 -6.41
CA ILE A 147 -3.05 -7.93 -6.10
C ILE A 147 -3.48 -9.17 -5.33
N THR A 148 -3.43 -10.32 -6.00
CA THR A 148 -3.61 -11.62 -5.34
C THR A 148 -2.33 -11.94 -4.56
N ILE A 149 -2.45 -12.19 -3.27
CA ILE A 149 -1.32 -12.44 -2.37
C ILE A 149 -0.81 -13.86 -2.58
N ASP A 150 0.48 -13.99 -2.91
CA ASP A 150 1.17 -15.28 -3.06
C ASP A 150 1.94 -15.65 -1.79
N ARG A 151 2.68 -14.71 -1.21
CA ARG A 151 3.47 -14.89 0.02
C ARG A 151 3.69 -13.56 0.73
N TRP A 152 4.14 -13.63 1.97
CA TRP A 152 4.43 -12.44 2.79
C TRP A 152 5.54 -12.74 3.80
N GLY A 153 6.21 -11.67 4.22
CA GLY A 153 7.15 -11.68 5.33
C GLY A 153 6.47 -11.58 6.70
N PRO A 154 7.24 -11.51 7.77
CA PRO A 154 6.71 -11.22 9.09
C PRO A 154 6.15 -9.79 9.16
N ILE A 155 5.21 -9.55 10.08
CA ILE A 155 4.92 -8.19 10.54
C ILE A 155 6.09 -7.76 11.41
N ALA A 156 6.81 -6.72 11.00
CA ALA A 156 8.08 -6.32 11.57
C ALA A 156 8.11 -4.83 11.92
N THR A 157 8.97 -4.46 12.85
CA THR A 157 9.38 -3.08 13.11
C THR A 157 10.88 -2.95 12.90
N GLY A 158 11.33 -1.75 12.49
CA GLY A 158 12.74 -1.41 12.55
C GLY A 158 13.21 -1.20 13.98
N GLY A 159 14.52 -1.12 14.18
CA GLY A 159 15.13 -0.88 15.49
C GLY A 159 16.45 -1.59 15.66
N PHE A 160 16.97 -1.58 16.88
CA PHE A 160 18.18 -2.32 17.25
C PHE A 160 17.88 -3.83 17.30
N PRO A 161 18.85 -4.68 16.93
CA PRO A 161 18.73 -6.12 17.14
C PRO A 161 18.51 -6.41 18.64
N PRO A 162 17.53 -7.30 18.99
CA PRO A 162 17.24 -7.58 20.40
C PRO A 162 18.43 -8.13 21.21
N GLU A 163 19.37 -8.80 20.55
CA GLU A 163 20.61 -9.32 21.14
C GLU A 163 21.60 -8.24 21.56
N LEU A 164 21.37 -6.98 21.18
CA LEU A 164 22.19 -5.82 21.60
C LEU A 164 21.52 -5.03 22.74
N ALA A 165 20.54 -5.62 23.40
CA ALA A 165 19.72 -5.00 24.45
C ALA A 165 20.37 -5.00 25.85
N ASP A 166 21.68 -5.09 25.98
CA ASP A 166 22.41 -5.09 27.27
C ASP A 166 22.63 -3.68 27.83
#